data_922f529bcc6f6f1b519a8c382abb4582
#
_entry.id   922f529bcc6f6f1b519a8c382abb4582
#
_cell.length_a   1.000
_cell.length_b   1.000
_cell.length_c   1.000
_cell.angle_alpha   90.00
_cell.angle_beta   90.00
_cell.angle_gamma   90.00
#
_symmetry.space_group_name_H-M   'P 1'
#
loop_
_entity.id
_entity.type
_entity.pdbx_description
1 polymer ?
#
loop_
_entity_poly.entity_id
_entity_poly.type
_entity_poly.pdbx_seq_one_letter_code
_entity_poly.pdbx_strand_id
1 'polypeptide(L)'
;MLERKFAENLEKFLLHEPRKILLVNGARQIGKSYLIRYVGNKLFKHFVEINLKADQEGDGIFKTVRSKEDFYLQLGAMAGNNLGSKDDTLVFLDEIQSYPHLMTMLKFLNEDGKYRYVASGSQLGVALSQTPSVPIGSIAVQQMYPLDFEEFLWAMGCGKEAIESMRHSFLDRKALNESMHNYMLQQFKIYLLVGGMPDAVNKFLENRNMAQVRSIQRDIHALYKIDASQYDDERKLVIRKIYDMIPSNMENKKKRIIVKNIEGLKAHKQFSDYAEEFEYLTNSGVALSVQAISNPSFPLIESESKNLLKLYMNDVGLLTSILYGTNINAVLRDERSVNLGAVYESVIAQEFHAHGYVLHYYDNKQKGEVDYLIDDYRNLSVLPVEIKSGKDYMVHSALDKFLDTPEYHIHEAVVLSNEQKVYTENGITYMPIYYCMFFNNKIEDEADLVIPEIQMPSL
;
A
#
# COMPACT_ATOMS: atom_id res chain seq x y z
N MET A 1 1.57 2.71 -21.51
CA MET A 1 2.05 3.06 -20.15
C MET A 1 0.84 2.98 -19.22
N LEU A 2 0.97 2.35 -18.06
CA LEU A 2 -0.08 2.38 -17.06
C LEU A 2 -0.06 3.75 -16.34
N GLU A 3 -1.21 4.39 -16.28
CA GLU A 3 -1.37 5.65 -15.54
C GLU A 3 -1.39 5.38 -14.04
N ARG A 4 -0.73 6.23 -13.24
CA ARG A 4 -0.57 6.05 -11.80
C ARG A 4 -0.81 7.36 -11.06
N LYS A 5 -1.61 7.33 -10.00
CA LYS A 5 -1.83 8.46 -9.08
C LYS A 5 -0.51 8.98 -8.50
N PHE A 6 0.41 8.06 -8.24
CA PHE A 6 1.73 8.40 -7.71
C PHE A 6 2.56 9.28 -8.66
N ALA A 7 2.33 9.26 -9.98
CA ALA A 7 3.01 10.14 -10.93
C ALA A 7 2.72 11.61 -10.65
N GLU A 8 1.45 11.95 -10.41
CA GLU A 8 1.04 13.32 -10.07
C GLU A 8 1.63 13.78 -8.73
N ASN A 9 1.66 12.89 -7.73
CA ASN A 9 2.28 13.18 -6.44
C ASN A 9 3.79 13.43 -6.58
N LEU A 10 4.47 12.63 -7.38
CA LEU A 10 5.91 12.79 -7.66
C LEU A 10 6.18 14.10 -8.41
N GLU A 11 5.37 14.44 -9.42
CA GLU A 11 5.48 15.71 -10.15
C GLU A 11 5.29 16.90 -9.20
N LYS A 12 4.21 16.91 -8.41
CA LYS A 12 3.95 17.95 -7.41
C LYS A 12 5.12 18.09 -6.42
N PHE A 13 5.61 16.99 -5.89
CA PHE A 13 6.75 17.01 -4.96
C PHE A 13 8.00 17.61 -5.60
N LEU A 14 8.38 17.16 -6.79
CA LEU A 14 9.56 17.64 -7.48
C LEU A 14 9.47 19.13 -7.86
N LEU A 15 8.28 19.67 -8.07
CA LEU A 15 8.06 21.08 -8.40
C LEU A 15 7.99 21.98 -7.15
N HIS A 16 7.34 21.52 -6.08
CA HIS A 16 6.99 22.39 -4.93
C HIS A 16 7.87 22.18 -3.70
N GLU A 17 8.58 21.04 -3.57
CA GLU A 17 9.45 20.73 -2.42
C GLU A 17 10.96 20.74 -2.78
N PRO A 18 11.53 21.91 -3.18
CA PRO A 18 12.92 21.97 -3.67
C PRO A 18 13.99 21.70 -2.61
N ARG A 19 13.58 21.66 -1.33
CA ARG A 19 14.49 21.53 -0.17
C ARG A 19 14.51 20.12 0.42
N LYS A 20 13.76 19.17 -0.15
CA LYS A 20 13.69 17.79 0.34
C LYS A 20 14.03 16.81 -0.78
N ILE A 21 14.61 15.69 -0.39
CA ILE A 21 14.84 14.54 -1.26
C ILE A 21 13.71 13.55 -1.03
N LEU A 22 13.04 13.12 -2.11
CA LEU A 22 12.02 12.10 -2.02
C LEU A 22 12.67 10.70 -2.02
N LEU A 23 12.33 9.91 -1.00
CA LEU A 23 12.60 8.48 -0.95
C LEU A 23 11.31 7.71 -1.28
N VAL A 24 11.30 7.04 -2.44
CA VAL A 24 10.17 6.22 -2.88
C VAL A 24 10.37 4.79 -2.39
N ASN A 25 9.62 4.42 -1.34
CA ASN A 25 9.61 3.07 -0.78
C ASN A 25 8.50 2.22 -1.41
N GLY A 26 8.64 0.90 -1.36
CA GLY A 26 7.61 -0.05 -1.79
C GLY A 26 8.21 -1.35 -2.33
N ALA A 27 7.38 -2.37 -2.46
CA ALA A 27 7.79 -3.70 -2.92
C ALA A 27 8.49 -3.66 -4.29
N ARG A 28 9.22 -4.72 -4.61
CA ARG A 28 9.78 -4.88 -5.96
C ARG A 28 8.69 -5.04 -7.01
N GLN A 29 9.00 -4.68 -8.25
CA GLN A 29 8.13 -4.85 -9.44
C GLN A 29 6.80 -4.08 -9.41
N ILE A 30 6.63 -3.09 -8.52
CA ILE A 30 5.45 -2.20 -8.52
C ILE A 30 5.61 -0.98 -9.44
N GLY A 31 6.78 -0.84 -10.11
CA GLY A 31 7.03 0.19 -11.11
C GLY A 31 7.71 1.46 -10.62
N LYS A 32 8.36 1.48 -9.43
CA LYS A 32 9.05 2.66 -8.86
C LYS A 32 10.02 3.31 -9.84
N SER A 33 11.06 2.58 -10.26
CA SER A 33 12.12 3.10 -11.13
C SER A 33 11.59 3.53 -12.49
N TYR A 34 10.59 2.81 -13.03
CA TYR A 34 9.93 3.18 -14.27
C TYR A 34 9.23 4.55 -14.15
N LEU A 35 8.48 4.75 -13.07
CA LEU A 35 7.72 5.96 -12.86
C LEU A 35 8.62 7.17 -12.58
N ILE A 36 9.66 7.00 -11.76
CA ILE A 36 10.66 8.05 -11.50
C ILE A 36 11.37 8.45 -12.79
N ARG A 37 11.75 7.48 -13.63
CA ARG A 37 12.37 7.72 -14.94
C ARG A 37 11.44 8.47 -15.88
N TYR A 38 10.16 8.09 -15.91
CA TYR A 38 9.15 8.77 -16.74
C TYR A 38 8.96 10.24 -16.31
N VAL A 39 8.73 10.49 -15.03
CA VAL A 39 8.52 11.85 -14.50
C VAL A 39 9.80 12.68 -14.58
N GLY A 40 10.95 12.08 -14.26
CA GLY A 40 12.25 12.76 -14.34
C GLY A 40 12.57 13.25 -15.74
N ASN A 41 12.39 12.42 -16.76
CA ASN A 41 12.60 12.81 -18.16
C ASN A 41 11.55 13.81 -18.68
N LYS A 42 10.35 13.84 -18.07
CA LYS A 42 9.31 14.81 -18.42
C LYS A 42 9.63 16.21 -17.88
N LEU A 43 10.16 16.30 -16.66
CA LEU A 43 10.32 17.57 -15.94
C LEU A 43 11.71 18.18 -16.07
N PHE A 44 12.77 17.36 -16.26
CA PHE A 44 14.16 17.82 -16.23
C PHE A 44 14.84 17.60 -17.57
N LYS A 45 15.66 18.57 -17.97
CA LYS A 45 16.46 18.51 -19.19
C LYS A 45 17.55 17.45 -19.12
N HIS A 46 18.10 17.25 -17.90
CA HIS A 46 19.14 16.29 -17.61
C HIS A 46 18.62 15.33 -16.56
N PHE A 47 18.52 14.05 -16.92
CA PHE A 47 18.15 12.97 -16.01
C PHE A 47 19.31 11.98 -15.92
N VAL A 48 19.83 11.77 -14.71
CA VAL A 48 20.94 10.85 -14.45
C VAL A 48 20.46 9.79 -13.47
N GLU A 49 20.43 8.54 -13.91
CA GLU A 49 20.07 7.39 -13.09
C GLU A 49 21.31 6.61 -12.69
N ILE A 50 21.41 6.30 -11.39
CA ILE A 50 22.47 5.47 -10.82
C ILE A 50 21.78 4.28 -10.13
N ASN A 51 21.91 3.09 -10.73
CA ASN A 51 21.45 1.86 -10.10
C ASN A 51 22.53 1.34 -9.16
N LEU A 52 22.36 1.60 -7.87
CA LEU A 52 23.35 1.27 -6.84
C LEU A 52 23.47 -0.23 -6.57
N LYS A 53 22.45 -1.00 -6.87
CA LYS A 53 22.51 -2.46 -6.80
C LYS A 53 23.39 -3.04 -7.91
N ALA A 54 23.21 -2.54 -9.13
CA ALA A 54 24.04 -2.93 -10.26
C ALA A 54 25.51 -2.48 -10.07
N ASP A 55 25.75 -1.29 -9.49
CA ASP A 55 27.08 -0.84 -9.13
C ASP A 55 27.73 -1.74 -8.07
N GLN A 56 27.00 -2.15 -7.04
CA GLN A 56 27.48 -3.04 -6.00
C GLN A 56 27.88 -4.42 -6.52
N GLU A 57 27.15 -4.95 -7.50
CA GLU A 57 27.42 -6.22 -8.14
C GLU A 57 28.50 -6.13 -9.24
N GLY A 58 28.80 -4.91 -9.73
CA GLY A 58 29.78 -4.61 -10.76
C GLY A 58 31.04 -3.93 -10.22
N ASP A 59 31.34 -2.74 -10.73
CA ASP A 59 32.58 -2.01 -10.45
C ASP A 59 32.70 -1.44 -9.03
N GLY A 60 31.58 -1.29 -8.32
CA GLY A 60 31.52 -0.79 -6.95
C GLY A 60 32.04 0.64 -6.79
N ILE A 61 31.79 1.49 -7.79
CA ILE A 61 32.28 2.88 -7.87
C ILE A 61 31.85 3.69 -6.65
N PHE A 62 30.59 3.51 -6.21
CA PHE A 62 30.03 4.22 -5.05
C PHE A 62 30.36 3.58 -3.70
N LYS A 63 31.00 2.42 -3.66
CA LYS A 63 31.36 1.70 -2.43
C LYS A 63 32.30 2.49 -1.54
N THR A 64 33.23 3.23 -2.13
CA THR A 64 34.30 3.98 -1.45
C THR A 64 33.98 5.45 -1.24
N VAL A 65 32.88 5.95 -1.78
CA VAL A 65 32.45 7.35 -1.62
C VAL A 65 32.21 7.67 -0.14
N ARG A 66 32.90 8.69 0.40
CA ARG A 66 32.79 9.12 1.81
C ARG A 66 32.48 10.60 1.97
N SER A 67 32.69 11.41 0.93
CA SER A 67 32.42 12.83 0.94
C SER A 67 31.53 13.22 -0.25
N LYS A 68 30.93 14.42 -0.18
CA LYS A 68 30.16 14.95 -1.30
C LYS A 68 31.05 15.23 -2.52
N GLU A 69 32.30 15.61 -2.30
CA GLU A 69 33.28 15.83 -3.35
C GLU A 69 33.57 14.51 -4.11
N ASP A 70 33.77 13.41 -3.37
CA ASP A 70 33.94 12.08 -3.98
C ASP A 70 32.68 11.70 -4.79
N PHE A 71 31.50 11.94 -4.21
CA PHE A 71 30.23 11.66 -4.89
C PHE A 71 30.12 12.42 -6.21
N TYR A 72 30.43 13.74 -6.21
CA TYR A 72 30.37 14.53 -7.43
C TYR A 72 31.40 14.15 -8.48
N LEU A 73 32.59 13.70 -8.02
CA LEU A 73 33.60 13.20 -8.93
C LEU A 73 33.12 11.95 -9.67
N GLN A 74 32.58 10.98 -8.94
CA GLN A 74 32.04 9.75 -9.55
C GLN A 74 30.80 10.01 -10.42
N LEU A 75 29.88 10.86 -9.95
CA LEU A 75 28.71 11.28 -10.71
C LEU A 75 29.14 11.95 -12.02
N GLY A 76 30.13 12.86 -11.99
CA GLY A 76 30.67 13.53 -13.18
C GLY A 76 31.31 12.55 -14.16
N ALA A 77 32.06 11.58 -13.67
CA ALA A 77 32.69 10.55 -14.49
C ALA A 77 31.63 9.67 -15.22
N MET A 78 30.52 9.33 -14.53
CA MET A 78 29.45 8.52 -15.10
C MET A 78 28.54 9.30 -16.04
N ALA A 79 28.12 10.50 -15.64
CA ALA A 79 27.14 11.29 -16.36
C ALA A 79 27.73 12.09 -17.54
N GLY A 80 29.03 12.35 -17.52
CA GLY A 80 29.71 13.14 -18.57
C GLY A 80 29.05 14.50 -18.77
N ASN A 81 28.67 14.78 -19.99
CA ASN A 81 28.01 16.04 -20.37
C ASN A 81 26.50 16.09 -20.02
N ASN A 82 25.95 15.06 -19.38
CA ASN A 82 24.54 15.01 -19.01
C ASN A 82 24.27 15.61 -17.61
N LEU A 83 25.06 16.59 -17.21
CA LEU A 83 24.87 17.37 -16.00
C LEU A 83 24.73 18.85 -16.35
N GLY A 84 23.69 19.48 -15.87
CA GLY A 84 23.40 20.91 -16.03
C GLY A 84 23.37 21.64 -14.68
N SER A 85 22.48 22.62 -14.56
CA SER A 85 22.23 23.35 -13.31
C SER A 85 21.31 22.53 -12.38
N LYS A 86 21.14 23.04 -11.13
CA LYS A 86 20.22 22.45 -10.15
C LYS A 86 18.80 22.27 -10.70
N ASP A 87 18.28 23.31 -11.35
CA ASP A 87 16.88 23.31 -11.79
C ASP A 87 16.68 22.50 -13.08
N ASP A 88 17.76 22.17 -13.78
CA ASP A 88 17.74 21.40 -15.02
C ASP A 88 18.07 19.91 -14.83
N THR A 89 18.60 19.53 -13.65
CA THR A 89 19.17 18.18 -13.43
C THR A 89 18.49 17.46 -12.29
N LEU A 90 17.95 16.27 -12.58
CA LEU A 90 17.52 15.30 -11.58
C LEU A 90 18.48 14.12 -11.55
N VAL A 91 19.03 13.83 -10.36
CA VAL A 91 19.83 12.63 -10.09
C VAL A 91 18.96 11.61 -9.34
N PHE A 92 18.78 10.46 -9.95
CA PHE A 92 18.02 9.36 -9.41
C PHE A 92 18.94 8.26 -8.87
N LEU A 93 18.84 7.99 -7.56
CA LEU A 93 19.57 6.93 -6.87
C LEU A 93 18.65 5.72 -6.68
N ASP A 94 18.74 4.74 -7.56
CA ASP A 94 17.92 3.53 -7.50
C ASP A 94 18.57 2.47 -6.60
N GLU A 95 17.74 1.75 -5.80
CA GLU A 95 18.14 0.73 -4.83
C GLU A 95 19.17 1.26 -3.80
N ILE A 96 18.88 2.45 -3.21
CA ILE A 96 19.82 3.17 -2.33
C ILE A 96 20.24 2.36 -1.09
N GLN A 97 19.44 1.39 -0.64
CA GLN A 97 19.78 0.52 0.48
C GLN A 97 21.00 -0.37 0.20
N SER A 98 21.43 -0.51 -1.06
CA SER A 98 22.66 -1.23 -1.41
C SER A 98 23.91 -0.56 -0.81
N TYR A 99 23.84 0.74 -0.55
CA TYR A 99 24.91 1.52 0.07
C TYR A 99 24.38 2.39 1.22
N PRO A 100 24.24 1.85 2.44
CA PRO A 100 23.68 2.58 3.59
C PRO A 100 24.37 3.90 3.90
N HIS A 101 25.68 4.03 3.64
CA HIS A 101 26.41 5.29 3.84
C HIS A 101 25.95 6.42 2.92
N LEU A 102 25.41 6.11 1.73
CA LEU A 102 24.84 7.12 0.84
C LEU A 102 23.53 7.69 1.38
N MET A 103 22.77 6.91 2.17
CA MET A 103 21.56 7.44 2.83
C MET A 103 21.89 8.58 3.80
N THR A 104 22.97 8.43 4.59
CA THR A 104 23.47 9.52 5.45
C THR A 104 23.96 10.70 4.62
N MET A 105 24.56 10.45 3.45
CA MET A 105 25.11 11.49 2.58
C MET A 105 23.99 12.34 1.93
N LEU A 106 22.79 11.83 1.75
CA LEU A 106 21.66 12.59 1.18
C LEU A 106 21.46 13.95 1.86
N LYS A 107 21.69 14.03 3.18
CA LYS A 107 21.62 15.30 3.91
C LYS A 107 22.60 16.34 3.33
N PHE A 108 23.84 15.95 3.18
CA PHE A 108 24.90 16.85 2.70
C PHE A 108 24.71 17.23 1.22
N LEU A 109 24.21 16.30 0.40
CA LEU A 109 23.86 16.57 -1.00
C LEU A 109 22.67 17.53 -1.11
N ASN A 110 21.69 17.41 -0.21
CA ASN A 110 20.54 18.30 -0.18
C ASN A 110 20.92 19.70 0.30
N GLU A 111 21.74 19.82 1.36
CA GLU A 111 22.25 21.10 1.89
C GLU A 111 23.12 21.84 0.88
N ASP A 112 23.98 21.12 0.14
CA ASP A 112 24.83 21.68 -0.92
C ASP A 112 23.99 22.17 -2.10
N GLY A 113 22.88 21.50 -2.39
CA GLY A 113 21.89 21.94 -3.35
C GLY A 113 22.38 22.04 -4.80
N LYS A 114 23.40 21.28 -5.19
CA LYS A 114 23.99 21.32 -6.54
C LYS A 114 23.05 20.75 -7.62
N TYR A 115 22.27 19.72 -7.25
CA TYR A 115 21.28 19.07 -8.12
C TYR A 115 19.99 18.79 -7.35
N ARG A 116 18.95 18.36 -8.08
CA ARG A 116 17.77 17.75 -7.49
C ARG A 116 18.00 16.25 -7.37
N TYR A 117 17.46 15.65 -6.29
CA TYR A 117 17.64 14.23 -6.02
C TYR A 117 16.31 13.54 -5.76
N VAL A 118 16.21 12.31 -6.21
CA VAL A 118 15.18 11.34 -5.80
C VAL A 118 15.88 10.02 -5.58
N ALA A 119 15.43 9.24 -4.61
CA ALA A 119 15.94 7.90 -4.41
C ALA A 119 14.80 6.89 -4.29
N SER A 120 15.08 5.63 -4.66
CA SER A 120 14.14 4.54 -4.47
C SER A 120 14.79 3.33 -3.83
N GLY A 121 13.96 2.49 -3.23
CA GLY A 121 14.38 1.19 -2.73
C GLY A 121 13.20 0.31 -2.35
N SER A 122 13.44 -0.99 -2.29
CA SER A 122 12.45 -2.00 -1.95
C SER A 122 12.46 -2.39 -0.47
N GLN A 123 13.42 -1.89 0.31
CA GLN A 123 13.61 -2.21 1.73
C GLN A 123 14.02 -0.96 2.51
N LEU A 124 13.56 0.22 2.08
CA LEU A 124 13.95 1.50 2.68
C LEU A 124 13.55 1.60 4.15
N GLY A 125 12.38 1.10 4.54
CA GLY A 125 11.94 1.08 5.94
C GLY A 125 12.93 0.35 6.84
N VAL A 126 13.43 -0.81 6.39
CA VAL A 126 14.43 -1.60 7.11
C VAL A 126 15.78 -0.87 7.12
N ALA A 127 16.23 -0.37 5.96
CA ALA A 127 17.50 0.33 5.86
C ALA A 127 17.53 1.62 6.68
N LEU A 128 16.42 2.36 6.75
CA LEU A 128 16.29 3.57 7.57
C LEU A 128 16.38 3.25 9.07
N SER A 129 15.75 2.16 9.54
CA SER A 129 15.84 1.75 10.95
C SER A 129 17.26 1.34 11.37
N GLN A 130 18.07 0.87 10.42
CA GLN A 130 19.47 0.48 10.64
C GLN A 130 20.48 1.62 10.38
N THR A 131 20.03 2.76 9.83
CA THR A 131 20.92 3.88 9.53
C THR A 131 21.15 4.73 10.79
N PRO A 132 22.43 4.94 11.22
CA PRO A 132 22.74 5.64 12.48
C PRO A 132 22.22 7.08 12.57
N SER A 133 22.02 7.73 11.44
CA SER A 133 21.53 9.12 11.37
C SER A 133 20.68 9.30 10.12
N VAL A 134 19.35 9.29 10.30
CA VAL A 134 18.41 9.62 9.24
C VAL A 134 18.19 11.14 9.22
N PRO A 135 18.41 11.82 8.09
CA PRO A 135 18.26 13.28 7.99
C PRO A 135 16.78 13.68 7.85
N ILE A 136 16.00 13.54 8.92
CA ILE A 136 14.54 13.73 8.96
C ILE A 136 14.09 15.05 8.31
N GLY A 137 14.83 16.14 8.46
CA GLY A 137 14.48 17.44 7.88
C GLY A 137 14.73 17.58 6.37
N SER A 138 15.59 16.72 5.80
CA SER A 138 16.05 16.80 4.40
C SER A 138 15.39 15.75 3.50
N ILE A 139 14.65 14.83 4.06
CA ILE A 139 14.07 13.67 3.36
C ILE A 139 12.56 13.63 3.58
N ALA A 140 11.82 13.30 2.54
CA ALA A 140 10.43 12.88 2.59
C ALA A 140 10.31 11.42 2.11
N VAL A 141 9.66 10.57 2.87
CA VAL A 141 9.43 9.17 2.48
C VAL A 141 8.00 9.03 1.99
N GLN A 142 7.83 8.48 0.80
CA GLN A 142 6.51 8.15 0.27
C GLN A 142 6.45 6.67 -0.11
N GLN A 143 5.36 6.03 0.31
CA GLN A 143 5.09 4.63 -0.01
C GLN A 143 4.36 4.52 -1.33
N MET A 144 4.86 3.67 -2.23
CA MET A 144 4.20 3.28 -3.46
C MET A 144 3.65 1.86 -3.32
N TYR A 145 2.43 1.65 -3.81
CA TYR A 145 1.73 0.36 -3.78
C TYR A 145 1.54 -0.19 -5.20
N PRO A 146 1.13 -1.46 -5.39
CA PRO A 146 0.57 -1.94 -6.65
C PRO A 146 -0.57 -1.03 -7.14
N LEU A 147 -1.04 -1.20 -8.37
CA LEU A 147 -2.21 -0.44 -8.85
C LEU A 147 -3.40 -0.70 -7.92
N ASP A 148 -4.05 0.37 -7.48
CA ASP A 148 -5.37 0.29 -6.85
C ASP A 148 -6.47 0.02 -7.90
N PHE A 149 -7.69 -0.19 -7.44
CA PHE A 149 -8.79 -0.54 -8.34
C PHE A 149 -9.13 0.58 -9.33
N GLU A 150 -9.03 1.84 -8.93
CA GLU A 150 -9.26 2.99 -9.83
C GLU A 150 -8.17 3.04 -10.92
N GLU A 151 -6.90 2.88 -10.57
CA GLU A 151 -5.79 2.81 -11.54
C GLU A 151 -5.92 1.61 -12.49
N PHE A 152 -6.43 0.48 -11.98
CA PHE A 152 -6.77 -0.68 -12.80
C PHE A 152 -7.90 -0.35 -13.80
N LEU A 153 -8.95 0.35 -13.37
CA LEU A 153 -10.03 0.78 -14.26
C LEU A 153 -9.53 1.72 -15.36
N TRP A 154 -8.61 2.65 -15.06
CA TRP A 154 -7.95 3.47 -16.08
C TRP A 154 -7.21 2.60 -17.10
N ALA A 155 -6.44 1.61 -16.63
CA ALA A 155 -5.74 0.66 -17.49
C ALA A 155 -6.70 -0.15 -18.38
N MET A 156 -7.91 -0.45 -17.87
CA MET A 156 -8.97 -1.13 -18.62
C MET A 156 -9.72 -0.22 -19.60
N GLY A 157 -9.40 1.07 -19.65
CA GLY A 157 -10.00 2.05 -20.55
C GLY A 157 -11.25 2.73 -19.99
N CYS A 158 -11.51 2.64 -18.68
CA CYS A 158 -12.58 3.42 -18.06
C CYS A 158 -12.15 4.90 -17.99
N GLY A 159 -12.94 5.78 -18.60
CA GLY A 159 -12.62 7.21 -18.65
C GLY A 159 -12.72 7.88 -17.27
N LYS A 160 -11.85 8.86 -17.02
CA LYS A 160 -11.82 9.60 -15.75
C LYS A 160 -13.15 10.30 -15.44
N GLU A 161 -13.82 10.85 -16.45
CA GLU A 161 -15.14 11.49 -16.29
C GLU A 161 -16.20 10.52 -15.77
N ALA A 162 -16.18 9.25 -16.25
CA ALA A 162 -17.10 8.22 -15.78
C ALA A 162 -16.80 7.87 -14.30
N ILE A 163 -15.53 7.77 -13.93
CA ILE A 163 -15.13 7.52 -12.55
C ILE A 163 -15.52 8.67 -11.65
N GLU A 164 -15.35 9.92 -12.11
CA GLU A 164 -15.75 11.09 -11.33
C GLU A 164 -17.27 11.16 -11.13
N SER A 165 -18.06 10.81 -12.14
CA SER A 165 -19.52 10.66 -12.00
C SER A 165 -19.89 9.60 -10.95
N MET A 166 -19.15 8.49 -10.91
CA MET A 166 -19.35 7.46 -9.88
C MET A 166 -18.92 7.95 -8.48
N ARG A 167 -17.86 8.76 -8.40
CA ARG A 167 -17.42 9.41 -7.14
C ARG A 167 -18.52 10.33 -6.60
N HIS A 168 -19.15 11.14 -7.45
CA HIS A 168 -20.30 11.94 -7.03
C HIS A 168 -21.47 11.07 -6.53
N SER A 169 -21.74 9.94 -7.18
CA SER A 169 -22.77 9.01 -6.71
C SER A 169 -22.43 8.42 -5.33
N PHE A 170 -21.15 8.11 -5.07
CA PHE A 170 -20.68 7.67 -3.77
C PHE A 170 -20.86 8.76 -2.69
N LEU A 171 -20.44 10.00 -2.97
CA LEU A 171 -20.58 11.14 -2.05
C LEU A 171 -22.07 11.45 -1.74
N ASP A 172 -22.91 11.36 -2.74
CA ASP A 172 -24.37 11.56 -2.61
C ASP A 172 -25.09 10.35 -1.98
N ARG A 173 -24.37 9.26 -1.66
CA ARG A 173 -24.93 7.98 -1.17
C ARG A 173 -26.01 7.42 -2.10
N LYS A 174 -25.72 7.43 -3.40
CA LYS A 174 -26.61 6.91 -4.45
C LYS A 174 -26.07 5.63 -5.06
N ALA A 175 -26.97 4.71 -5.41
CA ALA A 175 -26.63 3.53 -6.19
C ALA A 175 -26.42 3.90 -7.67
N LEU A 176 -25.48 3.21 -8.33
CA LEU A 176 -25.39 3.23 -9.80
C LEU A 176 -26.57 2.49 -10.41
N ASN A 177 -26.89 2.78 -11.68
CA ASN A 177 -27.87 1.99 -12.39
C ASN A 177 -27.39 0.53 -12.54
N GLU A 178 -28.33 -0.40 -12.81
CA GLU A 178 -28.05 -1.83 -12.84
C GLU A 178 -26.97 -2.22 -13.84
N SER A 179 -26.96 -1.64 -15.04
CA SER A 179 -25.95 -1.92 -16.05
C SER A 179 -24.54 -1.53 -15.59
N MET A 180 -24.40 -0.34 -14.98
CA MET A 180 -23.12 0.14 -14.47
C MET A 180 -22.69 -0.65 -13.22
N HIS A 181 -23.62 -0.98 -12.33
CA HIS A 181 -23.34 -1.84 -11.19
C HIS A 181 -22.76 -3.19 -11.62
N ASN A 182 -23.44 -3.88 -12.56
CA ASN A 182 -22.99 -5.17 -13.06
C ASN A 182 -21.60 -5.06 -13.75
N TYR A 183 -21.38 -4.00 -14.53
CA TYR A 183 -20.09 -3.74 -15.15
C TYR A 183 -19.00 -3.57 -14.10
N MET A 184 -19.22 -2.72 -13.09
CA MET A 184 -18.24 -2.44 -12.04
C MET A 184 -17.94 -3.68 -11.20
N LEU A 185 -18.95 -4.46 -10.85
CA LEU A 185 -18.78 -5.71 -10.12
C LEU A 185 -17.98 -6.74 -10.93
N GLN A 186 -18.20 -6.81 -12.26
CA GLN A 186 -17.40 -7.66 -13.14
C GLN A 186 -15.94 -7.18 -13.22
N GLN A 187 -15.68 -5.87 -13.36
CA GLN A 187 -14.33 -5.33 -13.35
C GLN A 187 -13.64 -5.59 -12.01
N PHE A 188 -14.35 -5.45 -10.90
CA PHE A 188 -13.81 -5.77 -9.58
C PHE A 188 -13.41 -7.24 -9.46
N LYS A 189 -14.22 -8.18 -9.94
CA LYS A 189 -13.88 -9.60 -9.98
C LYS A 189 -12.66 -9.91 -10.86
N ILE A 190 -12.53 -9.20 -11.98
CA ILE A 190 -11.32 -9.32 -12.83
C ILE A 190 -10.11 -8.80 -12.06
N TYR A 191 -10.24 -7.67 -11.36
CA TYR A 191 -9.17 -7.13 -10.51
C TYR A 191 -8.75 -8.09 -9.39
N LEU A 192 -9.69 -8.79 -8.75
CA LEU A 192 -9.36 -9.85 -7.77
C LEU A 192 -8.48 -10.95 -8.37
N LEU A 193 -8.56 -11.19 -9.67
CA LEU A 193 -7.76 -12.21 -10.36
C LEU A 193 -6.44 -11.65 -10.88
N VAL A 194 -6.46 -10.48 -11.50
CA VAL A 194 -5.27 -9.88 -12.13
C VAL A 194 -4.39 -9.19 -11.10
N GLY A 195 -5.01 -8.54 -10.11
CA GLY A 195 -4.32 -7.69 -9.14
C GLY A 195 -3.84 -6.37 -9.72
N GLY A 196 -3.00 -5.68 -8.95
CA GLY A 196 -2.39 -4.40 -9.30
C GLY A 196 -0.91 -4.47 -9.66
N MET A 197 -0.32 -5.66 -9.79
CA MET A 197 1.08 -5.77 -10.22
C MET A 197 1.24 -5.36 -11.68
N PRO A 198 2.07 -4.33 -12.03
CA PRO A 198 2.13 -3.76 -13.38
C PRO A 198 2.35 -4.78 -14.50
N ASP A 199 3.24 -5.75 -14.29
CA ASP A 199 3.53 -6.77 -15.30
C ASP A 199 2.33 -7.72 -15.53
N ALA A 200 1.60 -8.06 -14.46
CA ALA A 200 0.38 -8.85 -14.54
C ALA A 200 -0.74 -8.09 -15.26
N VAL A 201 -0.90 -6.79 -14.95
CA VAL A 201 -1.89 -5.92 -15.62
C VAL A 201 -1.55 -5.76 -17.10
N ASN A 202 -0.29 -5.41 -17.44
CA ASN A 202 0.14 -5.29 -18.84
C ASN A 202 -0.10 -6.58 -19.61
N LYS A 203 0.24 -7.73 -19.04
CA LYS A 203 0.04 -9.03 -19.69
C LYS A 203 -1.45 -9.32 -19.92
N PHE A 204 -2.30 -8.97 -18.97
CA PHE A 204 -3.74 -9.10 -19.12
C PHE A 204 -4.29 -8.19 -20.23
N LEU A 205 -3.81 -6.94 -20.32
CA LEU A 205 -4.22 -6.00 -21.37
C LEU A 205 -3.81 -6.47 -22.77
N GLU A 206 -2.65 -7.12 -22.91
CA GLU A 206 -2.16 -7.62 -24.20
C GLU A 206 -3.07 -8.67 -24.84
N ASN A 207 -3.57 -9.62 -24.07
CA ASN A 207 -4.21 -10.81 -24.65
C ASN A 207 -5.33 -11.45 -23.83
N ARG A 208 -5.67 -10.87 -22.67
CA ARG A 208 -6.70 -11.41 -21.74
C ARG A 208 -6.45 -12.87 -21.29
N ASN A 209 -5.22 -13.36 -21.40
CA ASN A 209 -4.86 -14.76 -21.12
C ASN A 209 -4.45 -14.93 -19.65
N MET A 210 -5.37 -15.43 -18.82
CA MET A 210 -5.12 -15.64 -17.39
C MET A 210 -4.02 -16.67 -17.09
N ALA A 211 -3.74 -17.63 -17.98
CA ALA A 211 -2.65 -18.58 -17.74
C ALA A 211 -1.27 -17.88 -17.76
N GLN A 212 -1.10 -16.89 -18.64
CA GLN A 212 0.12 -16.07 -18.70
C GLN A 212 0.20 -15.09 -17.51
N VAL A 213 -0.92 -14.48 -17.12
CA VAL A 213 -0.99 -13.65 -15.91
C VAL A 213 -0.58 -14.45 -14.68
N ARG A 214 -1.12 -15.68 -14.52
CA ARG A 214 -0.78 -16.58 -13.41
C ARG A 214 0.70 -16.99 -13.40
N SER A 215 1.34 -17.12 -14.57
CA SER A 215 2.79 -17.36 -14.63
C SER A 215 3.57 -16.19 -14.03
N ILE A 216 3.28 -14.96 -14.46
CA ILE A 216 3.91 -13.75 -13.92
C ILE A 216 3.68 -13.62 -12.41
N GLN A 217 2.46 -13.85 -11.94
CA GLN A 217 2.15 -13.78 -10.51
C GLN A 217 2.95 -14.80 -9.68
N ARG A 218 3.14 -16.02 -10.18
CA ARG A 218 3.98 -17.04 -9.53
C ARG A 218 5.45 -16.63 -9.48
N ASP A 219 5.96 -16.03 -10.56
CA ASP A 219 7.34 -15.54 -10.62
C ASP A 219 7.57 -14.40 -9.62
N ILE A 220 6.63 -13.46 -9.52
CA ILE A 220 6.66 -12.37 -8.52
C ILE A 220 6.61 -12.93 -7.09
N HIS A 221 5.70 -13.87 -6.83
CA HIS A 221 5.60 -14.51 -5.51
C HIS A 221 6.91 -15.24 -5.14
N ALA A 222 7.51 -15.97 -6.08
CA ALA A 222 8.79 -16.62 -5.86
C ALA A 222 9.91 -15.61 -5.57
N LEU A 223 9.93 -14.47 -6.27
CA LEU A 223 10.88 -13.38 -6.03
C LEU A 223 10.71 -12.79 -4.62
N TYR A 224 9.47 -12.52 -4.19
CA TYR A 224 9.19 -12.01 -2.85
C TYR A 224 9.64 -12.97 -1.74
N LYS A 225 9.51 -14.28 -1.96
CA LYS A 225 10.05 -15.29 -1.04
C LYS A 225 11.57 -15.25 -0.94
N ILE A 226 12.25 -14.97 -2.03
CA ILE A 226 13.71 -14.80 -2.06
C ILE A 226 14.08 -13.51 -1.31
N ASP A 227 13.41 -12.41 -1.59
CA ASP A 227 13.66 -11.13 -0.93
C ASP A 227 13.42 -11.21 0.59
N ALA A 228 12.34 -11.85 1.00
CA ALA A 228 12.07 -12.10 2.41
C ALA A 228 13.18 -12.89 3.10
N SER A 229 13.99 -13.64 2.35
CA SER A 229 15.11 -14.42 2.86
C SER A 229 16.47 -13.71 2.86
N GLN A 230 16.55 -12.45 2.41
CA GLN A 230 17.83 -11.70 2.33
C GLN A 230 18.16 -10.87 3.58
N TYR A 231 17.25 -10.80 4.54
CA TYR A 231 17.37 -9.91 5.70
C TYR A 231 18.46 -10.34 6.68
N ASP A 232 18.45 -11.61 7.10
CA ASP A 232 19.35 -12.17 8.11
C ASP A 232 19.48 -13.68 7.86
N ASP A 233 20.71 -14.18 7.87
CA ASP A 233 20.97 -15.60 7.62
C ASP A 233 20.35 -16.53 8.67
N GLU A 234 20.18 -16.07 9.91
CA GLU A 234 19.58 -16.86 10.99
C GLU A 234 18.05 -16.83 10.95
N ARG A 235 17.44 -15.67 10.57
CA ARG A 235 15.98 -15.44 10.61
C ARG A 235 15.28 -15.62 9.25
N LYS A 236 16.03 -15.70 8.15
CA LYS A 236 15.47 -15.81 6.78
C LYS A 236 14.43 -16.93 6.61
N LEU A 237 14.64 -18.08 7.24
CA LEU A 237 13.70 -19.20 7.15
C LEU A 237 12.38 -18.91 7.89
N VAL A 238 12.46 -18.17 8.98
CA VAL A 238 11.28 -17.76 9.77
C VAL A 238 10.46 -16.73 9.00
N ILE A 239 11.11 -15.69 8.47
CA ILE A 239 10.46 -14.66 7.65
C ILE A 239 9.76 -15.28 6.44
N ARG A 240 10.48 -16.13 5.70
CA ARG A 240 9.92 -16.86 4.56
C ARG A 240 8.71 -17.71 4.96
N LYS A 241 8.79 -18.40 6.09
CA LYS A 241 7.69 -19.23 6.58
C LYS A 241 6.46 -18.40 6.97
N ILE A 242 6.67 -17.24 7.61
CA ILE A 242 5.58 -16.32 7.94
C ILE A 242 4.90 -15.84 6.66
N TYR A 243 5.68 -15.42 5.64
CA TYR A 243 5.15 -15.00 4.36
C TYR A 243 4.36 -16.12 3.64
N ASP A 244 4.90 -17.34 3.61
CA ASP A 244 4.24 -18.53 3.03
C ASP A 244 2.93 -18.90 3.75
N MET A 245 2.79 -18.54 5.03
CA MET A 245 1.59 -18.81 5.81
C MET A 245 0.46 -17.80 5.58
N ILE A 246 0.72 -16.63 4.98
CA ILE A 246 -0.30 -15.59 4.79
C ILE A 246 -1.53 -16.15 4.06
N PRO A 247 -1.44 -16.80 2.89
CA PRO A 247 -2.61 -17.34 2.21
C PRO A 247 -3.39 -18.37 3.05
N SER A 248 -2.70 -19.27 3.74
CA SER A 248 -3.34 -20.29 4.56
C SER A 248 -4.00 -19.72 5.83
N ASN A 249 -3.46 -18.64 6.39
CA ASN A 249 -4.10 -17.94 7.51
C ASN A 249 -5.40 -17.26 7.08
N MET A 250 -5.49 -16.78 5.83
CA MET A 250 -6.72 -16.20 5.28
C MET A 250 -7.86 -17.21 5.16
N GLU A 251 -7.57 -18.50 4.94
CA GLU A 251 -8.55 -19.56 4.92
C GLU A 251 -9.09 -19.94 6.32
N ASN A 252 -8.42 -19.55 7.38
CA ASN A 252 -8.84 -19.81 8.75
C ASN A 252 -9.98 -18.87 9.18
N LYS A 253 -10.86 -19.37 10.08
CA LYS A 253 -11.99 -18.60 10.59
C LYS A 253 -11.59 -17.24 11.20
N LYS A 254 -10.42 -17.14 11.84
CA LYS A 254 -9.94 -15.92 12.50
C LYS A 254 -8.91 -15.12 11.69
N LYS A 255 -8.47 -15.62 10.55
CA LYS A 255 -7.56 -14.95 9.60
C LYS A 255 -6.30 -14.28 10.21
N ARG A 256 -5.91 -14.63 11.42
CA ARG A 256 -4.78 -14.05 12.15
C ARG A 256 -3.58 -14.98 12.18
N ILE A 257 -2.41 -14.42 12.37
CA ILE A 257 -1.18 -15.17 12.56
C ILE A 257 -1.27 -15.98 13.87
N ILE A 258 -1.02 -17.27 13.75
CA ILE A 258 -0.93 -18.18 14.91
C ILE A 258 0.54 -18.53 15.13
N VAL A 259 1.15 -17.91 16.13
CA VAL A 259 2.59 -18.03 16.44
C VAL A 259 3.07 -19.49 16.54
N LYS A 260 2.24 -20.37 17.13
CA LYS A 260 2.55 -21.82 17.23
C LYS A 260 2.79 -22.51 15.88
N ASN A 261 2.25 -21.97 14.80
CA ASN A 261 2.42 -22.53 13.46
C ASN A 261 3.76 -22.10 12.82
N ILE A 262 4.43 -21.07 13.35
CA ILE A 262 5.69 -20.57 12.80
C ILE A 262 6.82 -21.56 13.03
N GLU A 263 7.06 -22.02 14.25
CA GLU A 263 8.16 -22.94 14.59
C GLU A 263 7.73 -24.31 15.12
N GLY A 264 6.41 -24.54 15.23
CA GLY A 264 5.82 -25.76 15.76
C GLY A 264 5.58 -25.73 17.28
N LEU A 265 4.95 -26.79 17.81
CA LEU A 265 4.45 -26.86 19.19
C LEU A 265 5.53 -26.84 20.28
N LYS A 266 6.81 -27.02 19.91
CA LYS A 266 7.93 -27.11 20.87
C LYS A 266 8.55 -25.75 21.21
N ALA A 267 8.27 -24.70 20.45
CA ALA A 267 8.78 -23.38 20.70
C ALA A 267 7.86 -22.65 21.70
N HIS A 268 8.37 -22.32 22.87
CA HIS A 268 7.67 -21.48 23.87
C HIS A 268 7.77 -19.98 23.52
N LYS A 269 7.68 -19.64 22.23
CA LYS A 269 7.80 -18.26 21.74
C LYS A 269 6.46 -17.55 21.77
N GLN A 270 6.51 -16.24 22.05
CA GLN A 270 5.37 -15.32 22.08
C GLN A 270 5.33 -14.48 20.80
N PHE A 271 4.27 -13.71 20.62
CA PHE A 271 4.11 -12.81 19.48
C PHE A 271 5.26 -11.78 19.37
N SER A 272 5.69 -11.23 20.50
CA SER A 272 6.80 -10.28 20.59
C SER A 272 8.14 -10.81 20.07
N ASP A 273 8.34 -12.13 20.10
CA ASP A 273 9.58 -12.76 19.64
C ASP A 273 9.74 -12.74 18.11
N TYR A 274 8.65 -12.40 17.40
CA TYR A 274 8.59 -12.29 15.93
C TYR A 274 8.28 -10.87 15.45
N ALA A 275 8.36 -9.87 16.33
CA ALA A 275 8.03 -8.49 16.00
C ALA A 275 8.89 -7.95 14.84
N GLU A 276 10.18 -8.25 14.84
CA GLU A 276 11.12 -7.83 13.80
C GLU A 276 10.80 -8.47 12.43
N GLU A 277 10.40 -9.74 12.40
CA GLU A 277 10.01 -10.44 11.19
C GLU A 277 8.72 -9.88 10.60
N PHE A 278 7.74 -9.56 11.44
CA PHE A 278 6.49 -8.91 11.00
C PHE A 278 6.79 -7.51 10.46
N GLU A 279 7.58 -6.73 11.19
CA GLU A 279 7.98 -5.40 10.77
C GLU A 279 8.78 -5.43 9.46
N TYR A 280 9.68 -6.39 9.29
CA TYR A 280 10.40 -6.58 8.04
C TYR A 280 9.47 -6.80 6.84
N LEU A 281 8.52 -7.73 6.96
CA LEU A 281 7.57 -8.04 5.88
C LEU A 281 6.68 -6.83 5.51
N THR A 282 6.29 -6.03 6.49
CA THR A 282 5.47 -4.84 6.27
C THR A 282 6.28 -3.67 5.72
N ASN A 283 7.47 -3.41 6.28
CA ASN A 283 8.35 -2.32 5.84
C ASN A 283 8.94 -2.56 4.43
N SER A 284 9.13 -3.83 4.04
CA SER A 284 9.50 -4.18 2.66
C SER A 284 8.33 -4.05 1.66
N GLY A 285 7.12 -3.86 2.15
CA GLY A 285 5.91 -3.69 1.35
C GLY A 285 5.38 -4.98 0.71
N VAL A 286 5.89 -6.17 1.09
CA VAL A 286 5.40 -7.45 0.54
C VAL A 286 4.20 -8.01 1.31
N ALA A 287 3.96 -7.50 2.52
CA ALA A 287 2.78 -7.79 3.32
C ALA A 287 2.16 -6.51 3.88
N LEU A 288 0.87 -6.56 4.19
CA LEU A 288 0.10 -5.49 4.80
C LEU A 288 -0.37 -5.95 6.17
N SER A 289 -0.15 -5.15 7.20
CA SER A 289 -0.49 -5.48 8.58
C SER A 289 -1.77 -4.80 9.02
N VAL A 290 -2.61 -5.55 9.74
CA VAL A 290 -3.81 -5.04 10.40
C VAL A 290 -3.82 -5.52 11.84
N GLN A 291 -3.67 -4.61 12.79
CA GLN A 291 -3.52 -4.93 14.21
C GLN A 291 -4.86 -4.93 14.94
N ALA A 292 -5.02 -5.83 15.92
CA ALA A 292 -6.24 -5.94 16.69
C ALA A 292 -6.36 -4.84 17.76
N ILE A 293 -7.57 -4.31 17.90
CA ILE A 293 -7.98 -3.42 18.99
C ILE A 293 -9.20 -4.01 19.68
N SER A 294 -9.28 -3.91 21.01
CA SER A 294 -10.43 -4.41 21.79
C SER A 294 -11.34 -3.30 22.32
N ASN A 295 -10.79 -2.14 22.58
CA ASN A 295 -11.50 -0.97 23.08
C ASN A 295 -11.10 0.25 22.22
N PRO A 296 -11.75 0.47 21.07
CA PRO A 296 -11.40 1.54 20.17
C PRO A 296 -11.79 2.89 20.75
N SER A 297 -10.91 3.87 20.60
CA SER A 297 -11.15 5.29 20.82
C SER A 297 -10.55 6.09 19.66
N PHE A 298 -11.14 7.20 19.34
CA PHE A 298 -10.60 8.12 18.35
C PHE A 298 -9.58 9.08 19.01
N PRO A 299 -8.41 9.31 18.39
CA PRO A 299 -7.85 8.59 17.26
C PRO A 299 -7.38 7.17 17.65
N LEU A 300 -7.45 6.22 16.70
CA LEU A 300 -7.15 4.79 16.94
C LEU A 300 -5.74 4.56 17.46
N ILE A 301 -4.79 5.46 17.20
CA ILE A 301 -3.43 5.39 17.73
C ILE A 301 -3.38 5.40 19.28
N GLU A 302 -4.40 5.97 19.93
CA GLU A 302 -4.52 5.99 21.40
C GLU A 302 -5.15 4.71 21.94
N SER A 303 -5.68 3.86 21.07
CA SER A 303 -6.34 2.62 21.48
C SER A 303 -5.33 1.58 21.93
N GLU A 304 -5.69 0.79 22.94
CA GLU A 304 -4.87 -0.31 23.41
C GLU A 304 -4.84 -1.44 22.37
N SER A 305 -3.67 -1.64 21.76
CA SER A 305 -3.45 -2.71 20.79
C SER A 305 -3.28 -4.05 21.46
N LYS A 306 -3.81 -5.11 20.84
CA LYS A 306 -3.56 -6.49 21.23
C LYS A 306 -2.37 -7.07 20.48
N ASN A 307 -1.67 -8.01 21.08
CA ASN A 307 -0.64 -8.83 20.42
C ASN A 307 -1.26 -9.85 19.45
N LEU A 308 -2.15 -9.36 18.57
CA LEU A 308 -2.83 -10.13 17.54
C LEU A 308 -2.74 -9.37 16.22
N LEU A 309 -2.32 -10.05 15.17
CA LEU A 309 -2.03 -9.48 13.87
C LEU A 309 -2.66 -10.31 12.76
N LYS A 310 -3.33 -9.64 11.82
CA LYS A 310 -3.61 -10.17 10.48
C LYS A 310 -2.52 -9.66 9.53
N LEU A 311 -2.00 -10.53 8.69
CA LEU A 311 -1.15 -10.17 7.57
C LEU A 311 -1.87 -10.51 6.27
N TYR A 312 -1.90 -9.57 5.35
CA TYR A 312 -2.41 -9.74 4.00
C TYR A 312 -1.25 -9.64 3.00
N MET A 313 -1.39 -10.30 1.86
CA MET A 313 -0.47 -10.05 0.76
C MET A 313 -0.68 -8.64 0.22
N ASN A 314 0.37 -8.03 -0.29
CA ASN A 314 0.31 -6.67 -0.84
C ASN A 314 -0.46 -6.57 -2.17
N ASP A 315 -0.83 -7.71 -2.75
CA ASP A 315 -1.58 -7.78 -4.02
C ASP A 315 -2.56 -8.96 -4.01
N VAL A 316 -3.83 -8.67 -4.31
CA VAL A 316 -4.92 -9.66 -4.32
C VAL A 316 -4.77 -10.67 -5.46
N GLY A 317 -4.18 -10.27 -6.59
CA GLY A 317 -3.92 -11.17 -7.72
C GLY A 317 -2.90 -12.24 -7.35
N LEU A 318 -1.85 -11.88 -6.58
CA LEU A 318 -0.90 -12.85 -6.04
C LEU A 318 -1.61 -13.83 -5.10
N LEU A 319 -2.46 -13.34 -4.20
CA LEU A 319 -3.23 -14.18 -3.28
C LEU A 319 -4.11 -15.18 -4.04
N THR A 320 -4.91 -14.71 -4.98
CA THR A 320 -5.83 -15.58 -5.75
C THR A 320 -5.08 -16.55 -6.66
N SER A 321 -3.86 -16.22 -7.09
CA SER A 321 -3.02 -17.14 -7.86
C SER A 321 -2.57 -18.34 -7.02
N ILE A 322 -2.33 -18.13 -5.73
CA ILE A 322 -1.93 -19.18 -4.78
C ILE A 322 -3.15 -20.02 -4.38
N LEU A 323 -4.26 -19.36 -4.01
CA LEU A 323 -5.44 -20.06 -3.49
C LEU A 323 -6.16 -20.88 -4.56
N TYR A 324 -6.29 -20.34 -5.77
CA TYR A 324 -7.15 -20.93 -6.81
C TYR A 324 -6.40 -21.39 -8.07
N GLY A 325 -5.10 -21.09 -8.19
CA GLY A 325 -4.29 -21.46 -9.34
C GLY A 325 -4.91 -20.99 -10.65
N THR A 326 -5.21 -21.90 -11.55
CA THR A 326 -5.83 -21.63 -12.85
C THR A 326 -7.37 -21.63 -12.82
N ASN A 327 -8.01 -21.97 -11.70
CA ASN A 327 -9.47 -21.97 -11.59
C ASN A 327 -10.00 -20.54 -11.37
N ILE A 328 -10.08 -19.76 -12.45
CA ILE A 328 -10.60 -18.39 -12.42
C ILE A 328 -12.13 -18.34 -12.17
N ASN A 329 -12.84 -19.43 -12.48
CA ASN A 329 -14.29 -19.49 -12.29
C ASN A 329 -14.69 -19.43 -10.81
N ALA A 330 -13.81 -19.89 -9.91
CA ALA A 330 -14.01 -19.76 -8.48
C ALA A 330 -14.37 -18.33 -8.05
N VAL A 331 -13.69 -17.33 -8.65
CA VAL A 331 -13.91 -15.90 -8.37
C VAL A 331 -15.00 -15.32 -9.28
N LEU A 332 -14.97 -15.59 -10.60
CA LEU A 332 -15.90 -14.96 -11.55
C LEU A 332 -17.36 -15.36 -11.32
N ARG A 333 -17.60 -16.58 -10.84
CA ARG A 333 -18.95 -17.14 -10.63
C ARG A 333 -19.39 -17.20 -9.16
N ASP A 334 -18.60 -16.63 -8.24
CA ASP A 334 -18.85 -16.69 -6.79
C ASP A 334 -19.14 -18.14 -6.33
N GLU A 335 -18.21 -19.07 -6.65
CA GLU A 335 -18.40 -20.48 -6.31
C GLU A 335 -18.50 -20.66 -4.79
N ARG A 336 -19.59 -21.26 -4.31
CA ARG A 336 -19.88 -21.44 -2.88
C ARG A 336 -18.88 -22.35 -2.15
N SER A 337 -18.10 -23.13 -2.91
CA SER A 337 -17.09 -24.04 -2.39
C SER A 337 -15.79 -23.37 -1.95
N VAL A 338 -15.61 -22.06 -2.26
CA VAL A 338 -14.40 -21.29 -1.94
C VAL A 338 -14.69 -20.15 -0.98
N ASN A 339 -13.71 -19.84 -0.13
CA ASN A 339 -13.80 -18.74 0.82
C ASN A 339 -13.45 -17.39 0.16
N LEU A 340 -14.39 -16.82 -0.58
CA LEU A 340 -14.19 -15.50 -1.19
C LEU A 340 -14.13 -14.37 -0.18
N GLY A 341 -14.65 -14.54 1.04
CA GLY A 341 -14.57 -13.53 2.09
C GLY A 341 -13.14 -13.11 2.40
N ALA A 342 -12.20 -14.07 2.42
CA ALA A 342 -10.77 -13.78 2.62
C ALA A 342 -10.16 -12.93 1.50
N VAL A 343 -10.57 -13.18 0.25
CA VAL A 343 -10.10 -12.42 -0.92
C VAL A 343 -10.67 -11.00 -0.91
N TYR A 344 -11.95 -10.86 -0.56
CA TYR A 344 -12.60 -9.55 -0.44
C TYR A 344 -11.99 -8.71 0.68
N GLU A 345 -11.74 -9.30 1.86
CA GLU A 345 -11.00 -8.59 2.91
C GLU A 345 -9.60 -8.19 2.43
N SER A 346 -8.87 -9.09 1.75
CA SER A 346 -7.51 -8.80 1.28
C SER A 346 -7.46 -7.62 0.30
N VAL A 347 -8.40 -7.52 -0.65
CA VAL A 347 -8.43 -6.40 -1.58
C VAL A 347 -8.78 -5.09 -0.88
N ILE A 348 -9.66 -5.11 0.13
CA ILE A 348 -9.98 -3.91 0.91
C ILE A 348 -8.77 -3.46 1.75
N ALA A 349 -8.02 -4.39 2.34
CA ALA A 349 -6.75 -4.04 2.99
C ALA A 349 -5.78 -3.36 2.02
N GLN A 350 -5.65 -3.89 0.80
CA GLN A 350 -4.80 -3.32 -0.26
C GLN A 350 -5.25 -1.91 -0.64
N GLU A 351 -6.55 -1.70 -0.93
CA GLU A 351 -7.12 -0.40 -1.29
C GLU A 351 -6.90 0.63 -0.18
N PHE A 352 -7.29 0.31 1.05
CA PHE A 352 -7.21 1.24 2.15
C PHE A 352 -5.76 1.63 2.51
N HIS A 353 -4.82 0.68 2.45
CA HIS A 353 -3.40 1.01 2.60
C HIS A 353 -2.90 1.93 1.47
N ALA A 354 -3.29 1.67 0.22
CA ALA A 354 -2.93 2.53 -0.92
C ALA A 354 -3.53 3.93 -0.80
N HIS A 355 -4.68 4.06 -0.13
CA HIS A 355 -5.36 5.32 0.15
C HIS A 355 -4.89 6.02 1.43
N GLY A 356 -3.87 5.49 2.11
CA GLY A 356 -3.22 6.13 3.25
C GLY A 356 -3.85 5.84 4.61
N TYR A 357 -4.73 4.86 4.72
CA TYR A 357 -5.29 4.45 6.02
C TYR A 357 -4.31 3.56 6.80
N VAL A 358 -4.22 3.81 8.10
CA VAL A 358 -3.65 2.86 9.06
C VAL A 358 -4.79 1.95 9.52
N LEU A 359 -4.64 0.64 9.23
CA LEU A 359 -5.73 -0.29 9.44
C LEU A 359 -5.63 -1.02 10.77
N HIS A 360 -6.77 -1.09 11.44
CA HIS A 360 -6.99 -1.94 12.61
C HIS A 360 -8.20 -2.83 12.38
N TYR A 361 -8.37 -3.86 13.20
CA TYR A 361 -9.59 -4.66 13.26
C TYR A 361 -10.06 -4.80 14.70
N TYR A 362 -11.38 -4.95 14.89
CA TYR A 362 -11.92 -5.17 16.21
C TYR A 362 -11.88 -6.66 16.56
N ASP A 363 -11.34 -7.01 17.72
CA ASP A 363 -11.40 -8.37 18.26
C ASP A 363 -11.75 -8.32 19.75
N ASN A 364 -12.96 -8.73 20.07
CA ASN A 364 -13.44 -8.84 21.44
C ASN A 364 -14.06 -10.23 21.69
N LYS A 365 -13.66 -10.87 22.78
CA LYS A 365 -14.10 -12.25 23.09
C LYS A 365 -15.61 -12.39 23.23
N GLN A 366 -16.31 -11.35 23.69
CA GLN A 366 -17.74 -11.37 23.97
C GLN A 366 -18.58 -10.80 22.81
N LYS A 367 -18.06 -9.77 22.13
CA LYS A 367 -18.78 -9.02 21.11
C LYS A 367 -18.48 -9.52 19.69
N GLY A 368 -17.34 -10.18 19.47
CA GLY A 368 -16.95 -10.73 18.17
C GLY A 368 -15.85 -9.92 17.48
N GLU A 369 -15.81 -9.98 16.17
CA GLU A 369 -14.79 -9.37 15.31
C GLU A 369 -15.45 -8.50 14.23
N VAL A 370 -14.93 -7.28 14.00
CA VAL A 370 -15.26 -6.39 12.87
C VAL A 370 -14.03 -6.29 11.98
N ASP A 371 -14.22 -6.39 10.66
CA ASP A 371 -13.13 -6.59 9.73
C ASP A 371 -12.12 -5.46 9.74
N TYR A 372 -12.57 -4.18 9.72
CA TYR A 372 -11.69 -3.02 9.76
C TYR A 372 -12.22 -1.91 10.66
N LEU A 373 -11.29 -1.19 11.27
CA LEU A 373 -11.50 0.10 11.94
C LEU A 373 -10.56 1.11 11.30
N ILE A 374 -11.09 2.26 10.91
CA ILE A 374 -10.33 3.40 10.39
C ILE A 374 -10.70 4.69 11.12
N ASP A 375 -9.78 5.64 11.19
CA ASP A 375 -10.06 6.96 11.73
C ASP A 375 -10.91 7.78 10.74
N ASP A 376 -11.99 8.34 11.24
CA ASP A 376 -12.82 9.33 10.54
C ASP A 376 -12.54 10.72 11.13
N TYR A 377 -11.59 11.43 10.53
CA TYR A 377 -11.19 12.78 10.98
C TYR A 377 -12.26 13.84 10.76
N ARG A 378 -13.24 13.63 9.86
CA ARG A 378 -14.34 14.57 9.64
C ARG A 378 -15.30 14.58 10.82
N ASN A 379 -15.61 13.41 11.35
CA ASN A 379 -16.53 13.22 12.47
C ASN A 379 -15.82 13.05 13.82
N LEU A 380 -14.48 13.06 13.84
CA LEU A 380 -13.64 12.79 15.02
C LEU A 380 -14.07 11.49 15.73
N SER A 381 -14.30 10.45 14.94
CA SER A 381 -14.78 9.16 15.41
C SER A 381 -14.05 8.00 14.71
N VAL A 382 -14.30 6.78 15.19
CA VAL A 382 -13.85 5.56 14.51
C VAL A 382 -14.94 5.11 13.54
N LEU A 383 -14.57 4.78 12.29
CA LEU A 383 -15.46 4.21 11.30
C LEU A 383 -15.20 2.69 11.20
N PRO A 384 -16.09 1.84 11.69
CA PRO A 384 -16.04 0.40 11.47
C PRO A 384 -16.50 0.06 10.05
N VAL A 385 -15.77 -0.83 9.38
CA VAL A 385 -16.08 -1.31 8.04
C VAL A 385 -16.13 -2.84 8.05
N GLU A 386 -17.26 -3.38 7.62
CA GLU A 386 -17.53 -4.81 7.50
C GLU A 386 -17.62 -5.22 6.04
N ILE A 387 -17.05 -6.37 5.68
CA ILE A 387 -16.96 -6.86 4.31
C ILE A 387 -17.83 -8.11 4.13
N LYS A 388 -18.71 -8.09 3.15
CA LYS A 388 -19.62 -9.19 2.84
C LYS A 388 -19.53 -9.61 1.38
N SER A 389 -19.00 -10.79 1.13
CA SER A 389 -18.90 -11.37 -0.22
C SER A 389 -20.14 -12.20 -0.63
N GLY A 390 -21.01 -12.52 0.33
CA GLY A 390 -22.19 -13.37 0.13
C GLY A 390 -23.51 -12.61 0.09
N LYS A 391 -24.62 -13.38 -0.07
CA LYS A 391 -25.99 -12.82 -0.08
C LYS A 391 -26.48 -12.37 1.31
N ASP A 392 -25.91 -12.90 2.38
CA ASP A 392 -26.34 -12.63 3.76
C ASP A 392 -25.61 -11.38 4.32
N TYR A 393 -25.53 -10.32 3.53
CA TYR A 393 -24.80 -9.10 3.85
C TYR A 393 -25.42 -8.30 5.01
N MET A 394 -26.68 -8.54 5.34
CA MET A 394 -27.37 -7.92 6.48
C MET A 394 -27.10 -8.63 7.81
N VAL A 395 -26.35 -9.75 7.83
CA VAL A 395 -26.02 -10.49 9.03
C VAL A 395 -24.63 -10.08 9.52
N HIS A 396 -24.57 -9.23 10.53
CA HIS A 396 -23.33 -8.67 11.08
C HIS A 396 -23.40 -8.48 12.61
N SER A 397 -23.78 -9.52 13.33
CA SER A 397 -24.03 -9.47 14.78
C SER A 397 -22.88 -8.91 15.63
N ALA A 398 -21.63 -8.97 15.15
CA ALA A 398 -20.50 -8.36 15.83
C ALA A 398 -20.50 -6.83 15.66
N LEU A 399 -20.81 -6.35 14.44
CA LEU A 399 -20.94 -4.93 14.16
C LEU A 399 -22.11 -4.31 14.93
N ASP A 400 -23.25 -5.01 15.02
CA ASP A 400 -24.39 -4.55 15.81
C ASP A 400 -24.01 -4.36 17.28
N LYS A 401 -23.37 -5.36 17.91
CA LYS A 401 -22.87 -5.27 19.29
C LYS A 401 -21.80 -4.19 19.47
N PHE A 402 -21.02 -3.93 18.42
CA PHE A 402 -20.02 -2.87 18.44
C PHE A 402 -20.70 -1.51 18.51
N LEU A 403 -21.70 -1.27 17.65
CA LEU A 403 -22.49 -0.04 17.62
C LEU A 403 -23.30 0.18 18.87
N ASP A 404 -23.83 -0.89 19.48
CA ASP A 404 -24.57 -0.85 20.75
C ASP A 404 -23.67 -0.56 21.97
N THR A 405 -22.39 -0.22 21.78
CA THR A 405 -21.44 0.10 22.85
C THR A 405 -21.27 1.61 22.94
N PRO A 406 -21.95 2.32 23.87
CA PRO A 406 -21.96 3.78 23.95
C PRO A 406 -20.57 4.39 24.14
N GLU A 407 -19.68 3.68 24.84
CA GLU A 407 -18.33 4.14 25.17
C GLU A 407 -17.42 4.31 23.93
N TYR A 408 -17.78 3.69 22.80
CA TYR A 408 -16.98 3.80 21.55
C TYR A 408 -17.31 5.05 20.75
N HIS A 409 -18.42 5.75 21.06
CA HIS A 409 -18.83 7.00 20.40
C HIS A 409 -18.85 6.90 18.87
N ILE A 410 -19.42 5.82 18.33
CA ILE A 410 -19.50 5.56 16.89
C ILE A 410 -20.67 6.32 16.28
N HIS A 411 -20.41 7.09 15.24
CA HIS A 411 -21.45 7.84 14.52
C HIS A 411 -22.05 7.06 13.37
N GLU A 412 -21.23 6.27 12.69
CA GLU A 412 -21.62 5.51 11.50
C GLU A 412 -20.77 4.25 11.37
N ALA A 413 -21.31 3.24 10.69
CA ALA A 413 -20.59 2.09 10.22
C ALA A 413 -20.84 1.88 8.73
N VAL A 414 -19.97 1.15 8.05
CA VAL A 414 -20.11 0.83 6.62
C VAL A 414 -20.09 -0.68 6.43
N VAL A 415 -21.02 -1.19 5.60
CA VAL A 415 -21.01 -2.56 5.09
C VAL A 415 -20.78 -2.50 3.58
N LEU A 416 -19.66 -3.07 3.14
CA LEU A 416 -19.34 -3.21 1.71
C LEU A 416 -19.74 -4.60 1.22
N SER A 417 -20.54 -4.65 0.16
CA SER A 417 -21.09 -5.92 -0.36
C SER A 417 -21.21 -5.93 -1.88
N ASN A 418 -21.63 -7.06 -2.43
CA ASN A 418 -21.92 -7.19 -3.87
C ASN A 418 -23.28 -6.62 -4.28
N GLU A 419 -24.07 -6.10 -3.34
CA GLU A 419 -25.39 -5.56 -3.62
C GLU A 419 -25.33 -4.16 -4.25
N GLN A 420 -26.28 -3.87 -5.11
CA GLN A 420 -26.36 -2.58 -5.82
C GLN A 420 -26.84 -1.45 -4.93
N LYS A 421 -27.71 -1.74 -3.97
CA LYS A 421 -28.41 -0.73 -3.18
C LYS A 421 -27.46 0.04 -2.28
N VAL A 422 -27.67 1.35 -2.21
CA VAL A 422 -27.04 2.24 -1.23
C VAL A 422 -28.14 2.78 -0.32
N TYR A 423 -28.02 2.54 0.97
CA TYR A 423 -28.98 3.00 1.98
C TYR A 423 -28.35 3.00 3.37
N THR A 424 -28.91 3.77 4.27
CA THR A 424 -28.50 3.78 5.68
C THR A 424 -29.65 3.30 6.56
N GLU A 425 -29.37 2.33 7.42
CA GLU A 425 -30.32 1.80 8.39
C GLU A 425 -29.60 1.51 9.71
N ASN A 426 -30.20 1.95 10.82
CA ASN A 426 -29.65 1.78 12.18
C ASN A 426 -28.18 2.24 12.36
N GLY A 427 -27.78 3.35 11.71
CA GLY A 427 -26.42 3.85 11.75
C GLY A 427 -25.43 3.10 10.88
N ILE A 428 -25.89 2.15 10.05
CA ILE A 428 -25.07 1.37 9.11
C ILE A 428 -25.38 1.80 7.71
N THR A 429 -24.38 2.24 6.95
CA THR A 429 -24.49 2.55 5.53
C THR A 429 -24.03 1.34 4.72
N TYR A 430 -24.94 0.78 3.93
CA TYR A 430 -24.67 -0.32 3.00
C TYR A 430 -24.33 0.25 1.64
N MET A 431 -23.26 -0.25 1.02
CA MET A 431 -22.83 0.19 -0.31
C MET A 431 -22.12 -0.92 -1.09
N PRO A 432 -22.08 -0.79 -2.45
CA PRO A 432 -21.35 -1.73 -3.29
C PRO A 432 -19.87 -1.77 -2.97
N ILE A 433 -19.27 -2.97 -3.03
CA ILE A 433 -17.86 -3.22 -2.69
C ILE A 433 -16.90 -2.35 -3.51
N TYR A 434 -17.17 -2.10 -4.77
CA TYR A 434 -16.30 -1.29 -5.64
C TYR A 434 -16.23 0.19 -5.24
N TYR A 435 -17.11 0.67 -4.35
CA TYR A 435 -17.00 2.01 -3.77
C TYR A 435 -15.81 2.15 -2.82
N CYS A 436 -15.14 1.05 -2.43
CA CYS A 436 -13.91 1.08 -1.66
C CYS A 436 -12.84 1.99 -2.31
N MET A 437 -12.83 2.12 -3.63
CA MET A 437 -11.89 2.98 -4.37
C MET A 437 -12.03 4.47 -4.08
N PHE A 438 -13.15 4.90 -3.51
CA PHE A 438 -13.43 6.31 -3.19
C PHE A 438 -13.19 6.68 -1.72
N PHE A 439 -12.91 5.72 -0.85
CA PHE A 439 -12.44 6.01 0.49
C PHE A 439 -11.02 6.58 0.40
N ASN A 440 -10.82 7.78 0.93
CA ASN A 440 -9.53 8.46 0.86
C ASN A 440 -9.23 9.15 2.20
N ASN A 441 -8.06 8.87 2.76
CA ASN A 441 -7.58 9.51 3.99
C ASN A 441 -6.71 10.75 3.70
N LYS A 442 -6.52 11.09 2.42
CA LYS A 442 -5.77 12.28 2.04
C LYS A 442 -6.66 13.51 2.12
N ILE A 443 -6.09 14.61 2.53
CA ILE A 443 -6.74 15.91 2.51
C ILE A 443 -7.01 16.30 1.07
N GLU A 444 -8.28 16.43 0.68
CA GLU A 444 -8.66 16.70 -0.71
C GLU A 444 -8.54 18.19 -1.07
N ASP A 445 -8.71 19.09 -0.10
CA ASP A 445 -8.59 20.54 -0.33
C ASP A 445 -7.70 21.20 0.74
N GLU A 446 -6.49 21.60 0.32
CA GLU A 446 -5.57 22.35 1.19
C GLU A 446 -6.13 23.74 1.57
N ALA A 447 -7.08 24.28 0.80
CA ALA A 447 -7.68 25.56 1.07
C ALA A 447 -8.50 25.57 2.39
N ASP A 448 -9.09 24.44 2.73
CA ASP A 448 -9.85 24.27 3.98
C ASP A 448 -8.96 24.26 5.23
N LEU A 449 -7.64 24.11 5.05
CA LEU A 449 -6.65 24.10 6.13
C LEU A 449 -5.93 25.44 6.33
N VAL A 450 -6.30 26.47 5.57
CA VAL A 450 -5.68 27.80 5.71
C VAL A 450 -6.31 28.51 6.90
N ILE A 451 -5.51 28.77 7.95
CA ILE A 451 -5.92 29.63 9.05
C ILE A 451 -5.89 31.08 8.56
N PRO A 452 -7.02 31.79 8.56
CA PRO A 452 -7.03 33.19 8.13
C PRO A 452 -6.19 34.06 9.08
N GLU A 453 -5.50 35.06 8.51
CA GLU A 453 -4.69 35.98 9.28
C GLU A 453 -5.58 36.75 10.31
N ILE A 454 -5.24 36.60 11.58
CA ILE A 454 -5.95 37.33 12.65
C ILE A 454 -5.39 38.73 12.67
N GLN A 455 -6.21 39.73 12.25
CA GLN A 455 -5.84 41.11 12.33
C GLN A 455 -5.83 41.58 13.82
N MET A 456 -4.73 42.19 14.23
CA MET A 456 -4.66 42.80 15.55
C MET A 456 -5.71 43.89 15.65
N PRO A 457 -6.46 43.99 16.77
CA PRO A 457 -7.37 45.10 16.98
C PRO A 457 -6.57 46.41 16.92
N SER A 458 -7.06 47.39 16.17
CA SER A 458 -6.53 48.75 16.23
C SER A 458 -6.72 49.29 17.62
N LEU A 459 -5.62 49.65 18.31
CA LEU A 459 -5.65 50.33 19.60
C LEU A 459 -6.29 51.72 19.49
#